data_466efccb3bb92da06d3c97071024b970
#
_entry.id   466efccb3bb92da06d3c97071024b970
#
_cell.length_a   1.000
_cell.length_b   1.000
_cell.length_c   1.000
_cell.angle_alpha   90.00
_cell.angle_beta   90.00
_cell.angle_gamma   90.00
#
_symmetry.space_group_name_H-M   'P 1'
#
loop_
_entity.id
_entity.type
_entity.pdbx_description
1 polymer ?
#
loop_
_entity_poly.entity_id
_entity_poly.type
_entity_poly.pdbx_seq_one_letter_code
_entity_poly.pdbx_strand_id
1 'polypeptide(L)'
;MRPMNTFTTPTQALARARQLPKVLLHEHLDGGLRVATLLELLRERGMNPPAPDEAALAAWFNANAHAGSLVKYLEGFALTVAAMATPAAMERVAFEAAEDAMNDGAVLAEFRIAPLLFEPLGVSGEAAVEALLTGLARSSLPSGLIICGMRHESSESTDRSAKLAVAYQGRGVVGFDLAGAEHGFPASGHMPAINRVRAAGLPMTLHAGEADAAERVLEAARLGAARIGHGVRLADAINDPARSHLIDEARALNIHLEVCPTSNVHTGAATSI
;
A
#
# COMPACT_ATOMS: atom_id res chain seq x y z
N MET A 1 -30.91 1.66 20.28
CA MET A 1 -29.46 1.72 20.56
C MET A 1 -29.04 0.39 21.19
N ARG A 2 -28.20 -0.42 20.51
CA ARG A 2 -27.55 -1.55 21.18
C ARG A 2 -26.48 -0.98 22.12
N PRO A 3 -26.33 -1.47 23.36
CA PRO A 3 -25.28 -0.99 24.24
C PRO A 3 -23.93 -1.26 23.59
N MET A 4 -23.08 -0.24 23.54
CA MET A 4 -21.67 -0.45 23.18
C MET A 4 -21.09 -1.42 24.19
N ASN A 5 -20.66 -2.60 23.72
CA ASN A 5 -19.93 -3.56 24.53
C ASN A 5 -18.64 -2.91 25.02
N THR A 6 -18.59 -2.56 26.29
CA THR A 6 -17.36 -2.10 26.92
C THR A 6 -16.40 -3.27 27.04
N PHE A 7 -15.27 -3.20 26.34
CA PHE A 7 -14.20 -4.17 26.53
C PHE A 7 -13.57 -3.93 27.90
N THR A 8 -13.46 -4.96 28.69
CA THR A 8 -12.93 -4.86 30.05
C THR A 8 -11.40 -4.91 30.09
N THR A 9 -10.75 -5.44 29.04
CA THR A 9 -9.28 -5.48 28.89
C THR A 9 -8.84 -5.35 27.43
N PRO A 10 -7.60 -4.82 27.15
CA PRO A 10 -7.03 -4.79 25.80
C PRO A 10 -6.96 -6.17 25.15
N THR A 11 -6.68 -7.22 25.92
CA THR A 11 -6.61 -8.60 25.43
C THR A 11 -7.95 -9.09 24.90
N GLN A 12 -9.06 -8.77 25.56
CA GLN A 12 -10.41 -9.14 25.10
C GLN A 12 -10.81 -8.37 23.83
N ALA A 13 -10.44 -7.08 23.75
CA ALA A 13 -10.67 -6.27 22.57
C ALA A 13 -9.92 -6.87 21.36
N LEU A 14 -8.64 -7.24 21.53
CA LEU A 14 -7.83 -7.85 20.47
C LEU A 14 -8.37 -9.22 20.04
N ALA A 15 -8.73 -10.09 20.98
CA ALA A 15 -9.31 -11.40 20.68
C ALA A 15 -10.62 -11.27 19.89
N ARG A 16 -11.46 -10.28 20.23
CA ARG A 16 -12.68 -9.99 19.51
C ARG A 16 -12.41 -9.39 18.12
N ALA A 17 -11.46 -8.47 18.00
CA ALA A 17 -11.09 -7.87 16.72
C ALA A 17 -10.64 -8.94 15.70
N ARG A 18 -9.88 -9.95 16.15
CA ARG A 18 -9.47 -11.07 15.31
C ARG A 18 -10.64 -11.91 14.80
N GLN A 19 -11.74 -12.01 15.54
CA GLN A 19 -12.93 -12.77 15.17
C GLN A 19 -13.89 -12.01 14.25
N LEU A 20 -13.74 -10.68 14.12
CA LEU A 20 -14.58 -9.90 13.24
C LEU A 20 -14.12 -10.06 11.79
N PRO A 21 -15.06 -10.22 10.82
CA PRO A 21 -14.70 -10.18 9.42
C PRO A 21 -14.13 -8.80 9.07
N LYS A 22 -12.99 -8.79 8.40
CA LYS A 22 -12.27 -7.59 7.99
C LYS A 22 -12.05 -7.56 6.48
N VAL A 23 -11.92 -6.36 5.94
CA VAL A 23 -11.45 -6.13 4.58
C VAL A 23 -10.12 -5.39 4.65
N LEU A 24 -9.09 -5.92 4.01
CA LEU A 24 -7.77 -5.31 3.93
C LEU A 24 -7.66 -4.57 2.59
N LEU A 25 -7.48 -3.24 2.60
CA LEU A 25 -7.50 -2.42 1.39
C LEU A 25 -6.18 -1.70 1.11
N HIS A 26 -5.23 -1.66 2.06
CA HIS A 26 -3.99 -0.90 1.92
C HIS A 26 -2.79 -1.67 2.44
N GLU A 27 -2.40 -2.71 1.69
CA GLU A 27 -1.25 -3.55 2.02
C GLU A 27 -0.27 -3.61 0.85
N HIS A 28 0.96 -3.14 1.09
CA HIS A 28 2.06 -3.21 0.14
C HIS A 28 2.79 -4.54 0.29
N LEU A 29 2.79 -5.37 -0.76
CA LEU A 29 3.45 -6.69 -0.72
C LEU A 29 4.95 -6.61 -0.47
N ASP A 30 5.58 -5.56 -0.99
CA ASP A 30 7.01 -5.29 -0.77
C ASP A 30 7.31 -4.67 0.60
N GLY A 31 6.29 -4.34 1.40
CA GLY A 31 6.41 -3.84 2.78
C GLY A 31 5.97 -4.85 3.84
N GLY A 32 5.17 -5.85 3.46
CA GLY A 32 4.49 -6.78 4.36
C GLY A 32 5.12 -8.17 4.48
N LEU A 33 6.37 -8.38 4.05
CA LEU A 33 7.03 -9.69 4.13
C LEU A 33 7.17 -10.16 5.58
N ARG A 34 6.96 -11.46 5.79
CA ARG A 34 7.39 -12.09 7.05
C ARG A 34 8.89 -11.93 7.22
N VAL A 35 9.34 -11.56 8.41
CA VAL A 35 10.77 -11.32 8.68
C VAL A 35 11.62 -12.57 8.43
N ALA A 36 11.10 -13.77 8.81
CA ALA A 36 11.75 -15.04 8.50
C ALA A 36 11.93 -15.26 7.00
N THR A 37 10.87 -15.04 6.20
CA THR A 37 10.91 -15.16 4.75
C THR A 37 11.89 -14.17 4.13
N LEU A 38 11.90 -12.92 4.58
CA LEU A 38 12.87 -11.94 4.12
C LEU A 38 14.30 -12.39 4.37
N LEU A 39 14.60 -12.89 5.59
CA LEU A 39 15.93 -13.37 5.94
C LEU A 39 16.38 -14.55 5.07
N GLU A 40 15.48 -15.48 4.77
CA GLU A 40 15.73 -16.60 3.86
C GLU A 40 16.02 -16.11 2.43
N LEU A 41 15.14 -15.27 1.88
CA LEU A 41 15.28 -14.74 0.52
C LEU A 41 16.57 -13.94 0.33
N LEU A 42 16.98 -13.13 1.32
CA LEU A 42 18.25 -12.41 1.27
C LEU A 42 19.43 -13.39 1.16
N ARG A 43 19.41 -14.46 1.97
CA ARG A 43 20.47 -15.49 1.95
C ARG A 43 20.49 -16.27 0.64
N GLU A 44 19.32 -16.67 0.13
CA GLU A 44 19.20 -17.36 -1.17
C GLU A 44 19.76 -16.53 -2.32
N ARG A 45 19.62 -15.21 -2.26
CA ARG A 45 20.19 -14.28 -3.23
C ARG A 45 21.66 -13.92 -2.98
N GLY A 46 22.31 -14.51 -1.98
CA GLY A 46 23.68 -14.19 -1.61
C GLY A 46 23.88 -12.78 -1.06
N MET A 47 22.79 -12.14 -0.59
CA MET A 47 22.83 -10.83 0.03
C MET A 47 23.10 -10.97 1.53
N ASN A 48 23.89 -10.05 2.08
CA ASN A 48 24.11 -10.00 3.54
C ASN A 48 22.92 -9.29 4.20
N PRO A 49 22.14 -9.96 5.07
CA PRO A 49 21.11 -9.29 5.83
C PRO A 49 21.71 -8.23 6.76
N PRO A 50 21.01 -7.11 7.05
CA PRO A 50 21.49 -6.11 8.00
C PRO A 50 21.54 -6.61 9.45
N ALA A 51 20.96 -7.78 9.72
CA ALA A 51 20.99 -8.43 11.03
C ALA A 51 21.07 -9.97 10.87
N PRO A 52 21.68 -10.69 11.83
CA PRO A 52 22.01 -12.11 11.65
C PRO A 52 20.84 -13.07 11.80
N ASP A 53 19.79 -12.68 12.50
CA ASP A 53 18.62 -13.51 12.82
C ASP A 53 17.31 -12.72 12.73
N GLU A 54 16.20 -13.43 12.84
CA GLU A 54 14.85 -12.88 12.70
C GLU A 54 14.55 -11.80 13.73
N ALA A 55 14.89 -12.00 15.00
CA ALA A 55 14.61 -11.05 16.07
C ALA A 55 15.40 -9.74 15.89
N ALA A 56 16.67 -9.86 15.55
CA ALA A 56 17.55 -8.71 15.28
C ALA A 56 17.12 -7.99 13.98
N LEU A 57 16.67 -8.72 12.95
CA LEU A 57 16.16 -8.12 11.72
C LEU A 57 14.83 -7.39 11.95
N ALA A 58 13.93 -7.96 12.75
CA ALA A 58 12.70 -7.29 13.16
C ALA A 58 12.98 -6.00 13.93
N ALA A 59 13.95 -6.03 14.87
CA ALA A 59 14.37 -4.85 15.61
C ALA A 59 14.99 -3.78 14.70
N TRP A 60 15.77 -4.18 13.70
CA TRP A 60 16.34 -3.29 12.68
C TRP A 60 15.24 -2.57 11.88
N PHE A 61 14.22 -3.31 11.39
CA PHE A 61 13.09 -2.72 10.67
C PHE A 61 12.28 -1.78 11.57
N ASN A 62 12.01 -2.16 12.82
CA ASN A 62 11.31 -1.30 13.77
C ASN A 62 12.06 0.02 14.02
N ALA A 63 13.39 -0.03 14.17
CA ALA A 63 14.20 1.17 14.36
C ALA A 63 14.15 2.09 13.13
N ASN A 64 14.18 1.53 11.91
CA ASN A 64 14.11 2.29 10.67
C ASN A 64 12.69 2.80 10.38
N ALA A 65 11.64 2.04 10.73
CA ALA A 65 10.25 2.46 10.56
C ALA A 65 9.93 3.72 11.36
N HIS A 66 10.49 3.89 12.56
CA HIS A 66 10.31 5.07 13.41
C HIS A 66 11.17 6.28 12.99
N ALA A 67 11.55 6.36 11.72
CA ALA A 67 12.41 7.44 11.22
C ALA A 67 11.73 8.81 11.15
N GLY A 68 10.40 8.90 11.31
CA GLY A 68 9.62 10.15 11.29
C GLY A 68 9.62 10.85 9.93
N SER A 69 9.88 10.13 8.84
CA SER A 69 9.92 10.66 7.48
C SER A 69 9.56 9.56 6.48
N LEU A 70 8.61 9.84 5.59
CA LEU A 70 8.22 8.92 4.52
C LEU A 70 9.43 8.51 3.66
N VAL A 71 10.30 9.43 3.30
CA VAL A 71 11.48 9.15 2.46
C VAL A 71 12.41 8.13 3.14
N LYS A 72 12.72 8.31 4.42
CA LYS A 72 13.53 7.35 5.18
C LYS A 72 12.83 6.01 5.38
N TYR A 73 11.52 6.03 5.58
CA TYR A 73 10.71 4.82 5.66
C TYR A 73 10.81 4.01 4.36
N LEU A 74 10.78 4.69 3.20
CA LEU A 74 10.91 4.05 1.88
C LEU A 74 12.31 3.46 1.62
N GLU A 75 13.38 3.87 2.32
CA GLU A 75 14.70 3.27 2.17
C GLU A 75 14.70 1.77 2.57
N GLY A 76 13.86 1.36 3.52
CA GLY A 76 13.68 -0.04 3.90
C GLY A 76 13.15 -0.92 2.77
N PHE A 77 12.36 -0.34 1.87
CA PHE A 77 11.78 -1.06 0.73
C PHE A 77 12.83 -1.50 -0.30
N ALA A 78 13.96 -0.81 -0.43
CA ALA A 78 15.02 -1.24 -1.34
C ALA A 78 15.54 -2.66 -0.99
N LEU A 79 15.62 -3.00 0.30
CA LEU A 79 16.05 -4.31 0.75
C LEU A 79 15.00 -5.39 0.45
N THR A 80 13.72 -5.11 0.73
CA THR A 80 12.62 -6.07 0.51
C THR A 80 12.37 -6.30 -0.98
N VAL A 81 12.39 -5.24 -1.79
CA VAL A 81 12.32 -5.33 -3.25
C VAL A 81 13.47 -6.18 -3.80
N ALA A 82 14.71 -5.95 -3.35
CA ALA A 82 15.84 -6.75 -3.78
C ALA A 82 15.71 -8.23 -3.38
N ALA A 83 15.20 -8.53 -2.18
CA ALA A 83 14.95 -9.90 -1.73
C ALA A 83 13.89 -10.60 -2.60
N MET A 84 12.81 -9.89 -2.95
CA MET A 84 11.69 -10.41 -3.75
C MET A 84 12.00 -10.57 -5.24
N ALA A 85 13.13 -10.09 -5.76
CA ALA A 85 13.38 -9.97 -7.20
C ALA A 85 13.63 -11.31 -7.91
N THR A 86 12.75 -12.28 -7.72
CA THR A 86 12.56 -13.49 -8.52
C THR A 86 11.07 -13.85 -8.57
N PRO A 87 10.55 -14.44 -9.66
CA PRO A 87 9.17 -14.88 -9.73
C PRO A 87 8.76 -15.82 -8.58
N ALA A 88 9.64 -16.75 -8.19
CA ALA A 88 9.37 -17.69 -7.09
C ALA A 88 9.23 -16.98 -5.73
N ALA A 89 10.09 -15.99 -5.45
CA ALA A 89 9.99 -15.20 -4.23
C ALA A 89 8.72 -14.34 -4.20
N MET A 90 8.35 -13.73 -5.32
CA MET A 90 7.12 -12.95 -5.46
C MET A 90 5.88 -13.81 -5.26
N GLU A 91 5.82 -14.99 -5.88
CA GLU A 91 4.73 -15.95 -5.67
C GLU A 91 4.60 -16.36 -4.20
N ARG A 92 5.74 -16.67 -3.54
CA ARG A 92 5.77 -17.03 -2.12
C ARG A 92 5.25 -15.89 -1.24
N VAL A 93 5.76 -14.68 -1.43
CA VAL A 93 5.38 -13.50 -0.61
C VAL A 93 3.90 -13.18 -0.77
N ALA A 94 3.38 -13.20 -1.99
CA ALA A 94 1.96 -12.94 -2.24
C ALA A 94 1.06 -14.00 -1.58
N PHE A 95 1.43 -15.28 -1.66
CA PHE A 95 0.71 -16.35 -0.98
C PHE A 95 0.75 -16.19 0.55
N GLU A 96 1.92 -15.95 1.13
CA GLU A 96 2.08 -15.76 2.57
C GLU A 96 1.29 -14.55 3.08
N ALA A 97 1.28 -13.42 2.35
CA ALA A 97 0.50 -12.24 2.71
C ALA A 97 -1.01 -12.52 2.73
N ALA A 98 -1.51 -13.26 1.74
CA ALA A 98 -2.92 -13.64 1.70
C ALA A 98 -3.29 -14.59 2.86
N GLU A 99 -2.44 -15.58 3.18
CA GLU A 99 -2.65 -16.48 4.32
C GLU A 99 -2.61 -15.73 5.67
N ASP A 100 -1.70 -14.76 5.84
CA ASP A 100 -1.61 -13.97 7.06
C ASP A 100 -2.85 -13.08 7.23
N ALA A 101 -3.32 -12.43 6.17
CA ALA A 101 -4.55 -11.65 6.20
C ALA A 101 -5.76 -12.53 6.54
N MET A 102 -5.88 -13.71 5.94
CA MET A 102 -6.96 -14.66 6.23
C MET A 102 -6.92 -15.13 7.68
N ASN A 103 -5.74 -15.48 8.20
CA ASN A 103 -5.56 -15.90 9.58
C ASN A 103 -5.87 -14.80 10.60
N ASP A 104 -5.73 -13.54 10.21
CA ASP A 104 -6.18 -12.39 11.01
C ASP A 104 -7.68 -12.08 10.85
N GLY A 105 -8.41 -12.86 10.06
CA GLY A 105 -9.87 -12.76 9.89
C GLY A 105 -10.30 -11.87 8.72
N ALA A 106 -9.42 -11.58 7.77
CA ALA A 106 -9.83 -10.94 6.53
C ALA A 106 -10.72 -11.88 5.71
N VAL A 107 -11.75 -11.34 5.10
CA VAL A 107 -12.67 -12.03 4.18
C VAL A 107 -12.49 -11.55 2.73
N LEU A 108 -11.75 -10.47 2.55
CA LEU A 108 -11.33 -9.90 1.27
C LEU A 108 -10.05 -9.11 1.51
N ALA A 109 -9.09 -9.19 0.56
CA ALA A 109 -7.89 -8.36 0.58
C ALA A 109 -7.59 -7.77 -0.80
N GLU A 110 -7.09 -6.53 -0.81
CA GLU A 110 -6.46 -5.91 -1.97
C GLU A 110 -5.01 -5.59 -1.60
N PHE A 111 -4.10 -6.23 -2.31
CA PHE A 111 -2.66 -6.02 -2.16
C PHE A 111 -2.15 -5.10 -3.26
N ARG A 112 -1.08 -4.35 -2.99
CA ARG A 112 -0.49 -3.44 -3.96
C ARG A 112 1.00 -3.62 -4.12
N ILE A 113 1.50 -3.30 -5.31
CA ILE A 113 2.91 -3.42 -5.68
C ILE A 113 3.27 -2.47 -6.83
N ALA A 114 4.50 -2.01 -6.87
CA ALA A 114 5.07 -1.29 -8.00
C ALA A 114 5.96 -2.24 -8.83
N PRO A 115 5.43 -2.92 -9.86
CA PRO A 115 6.13 -4.01 -10.54
C PRO A 115 7.35 -3.54 -11.32
N LEU A 116 7.41 -2.29 -11.76
CA LEU A 116 8.56 -1.75 -12.50
C LEU A 116 9.82 -1.56 -11.63
N LEU A 117 9.69 -1.56 -10.30
CA LEU A 117 10.84 -1.53 -9.39
C LEU A 117 11.73 -2.77 -9.51
N PHE A 118 11.23 -3.85 -10.07
CA PHE A 118 11.97 -5.10 -10.23
C PHE A 118 12.70 -5.22 -11.58
N GLU A 119 12.41 -4.36 -12.56
CA GLU A 119 13.06 -4.39 -13.86
C GLU A 119 14.58 -4.20 -13.79
N PRO A 120 15.12 -3.25 -13.00
CA PRO A 120 16.57 -3.12 -12.84
C PRO A 120 17.23 -4.35 -12.19
N LEU A 121 16.42 -5.21 -11.55
CA LEU A 121 16.84 -6.43 -10.88
C LEU A 121 16.63 -7.69 -11.75
N GLY A 122 16.24 -7.52 -13.01
CA GLY A 122 16.10 -8.58 -14.00
C GLY A 122 14.74 -9.27 -14.08
N VAL A 123 13.70 -8.73 -13.42
CA VAL A 123 12.33 -9.25 -13.51
C VAL A 123 11.44 -8.23 -14.23
N SER A 124 10.86 -8.60 -15.38
CA SER A 124 9.96 -7.71 -16.10
C SER A 124 8.68 -7.42 -15.31
N GLY A 125 8.04 -6.28 -15.59
CA GLY A 125 6.78 -5.92 -14.94
C GLY A 125 5.70 -6.98 -15.12
N GLU A 126 5.62 -7.60 -16.31
CA GLU A 126 4.69 -8.69 -16.61
C GLU A 126 4.98 -9.94 -15.77
N ALA A 127 6.26 -10.36 -15.70
CA ALA A 127 6.65 -11.52 -14.91
C ALA A 127 6.39 -11.31 -13.41
N ALA A 128 6.59 -10.09 -12.92
CA ALA A 128 6.26 -9.72 -11.54
C ALA A 128 4.76 -9.85 -11.28
N VAL A 129 3.91 -9.26 -12.13
CA VAL A 129 2.45 -9.32 -11.99
C VAL A 129 1.96 -10.77 -12.05
N GLU A 130 2.44 -11.57 -12.99
CA GLU A 130 2.02 -12.98 -13.14
C GLU A 130 2.39 -13.83 -11.93
N ALA A 131 3.61 -13.67 -11.40
CA ALA A 131 4.05 -14.39 -10.20
C ALA A 131 3.22 -14.03 -8.97
N LEU A 132 2.95 -12.74 -8.76
CA LEU A 132 2.15 -12.26 -7.63
C LEU A 132 0.70 -12.77 -7.73
N LEU A 133 0.08 -12.69 -8.90
CA LEU A 133 -1.27 -13.22 -9.11
C LEU A 133 -1.33 -14.74 -8.91
N THR A 134 -0.29 -15.47 -9.33
CA THR A 134 -0.16 -16.91 -9.06
C THR A 134 -0.11 -17.17 -7.56
N GLY A 135 0.67 -16.40 -6.81
CA GLY A 135 0.75 -16.52 -5.35
C GLY A 135 -0.57 -16.24 -4.66
N LEU A 136 -1.25 -15.15 -5.01
CA LEU A 136 -2.57 -14.81 -4.45
C LEU A 136 -3.62 -15.90 -4.75
N ALA A 137 -3.60 -16.46 -5.95
CA ALA A 137 -4.56 -17.50 -6.36
C ALA A 137 -4.38 -18.84 -5.62
N ARG A 138 -3.28 -19.06 -4.91
CA ARG A 138 -3.04 -20.24 -4.08
C ARG A 138 -3.76 -20.19 -2.73
N SER A 139 -4.09 -18.98 -2.24
CA SER A 139 -4.89 -18.79 -1.04
C SER A 139 -6.38 -18.89 -1.35
N SER A 140 -7.15 -19.32 -0.35
CA SER A 140 -8.61 -19.30 -0.43
C SER A 140 -9.21 -17.93 -0.11
N LEU A 141 -8.40 -16.94 0.33
CA LEU A 141 -8.85 -15.59 0.56
C LEU A 141 -9.15 -14.90 -0.77
N PRO A 142 -10.38 -14.42 -1.02
CA PRO A 142 -10.66 -13.56 -2.16
C PRO A 142 -9.71 -12.35 -2.15
N SER A 143 -8.86 -12.24 -3.17
CA SER A 143 -7.82 -11.22 -3.22
C SER A 143 -7.72 -10.59 -4.60
N GLY A 144 -7.34 -9.30 -4.62
CA GLY A 144 -7.03 -8.54 -5.82
C GLY A 144 -5.67 -7.88 -5.75
N LEU A 145 -5.06 -7.62 -6.92
CA LEU A 145 -3.80 -6.90 -7.03
C LEU A 145 -4.04 -5.49 -7.57
N ILE A 146 -3.46 -4.49 -6.92
CA ILE A 146 -3.42 -3.10 -7.37
C ILE A 146 -2.00 -2.81 -7.88
N ILE A 147 -1.89 -2.27 -9.08
CA ILE A 147 -0.60 -1.89 -9.67
C ILE A 147 -0.29 -0.45 -9.34
N CYS A 148 0.87 -0.21 -8.74
CA CYS A 148 1.36 1.12 -8.41
C CYS A 148 2.32 1.65 -9.48
N GLY A 149 2.14 2.92 -9.85
CA GLY A 149 3.17 3.74 -10.46
C GLY A 149 3.88 4.57 -9.39
N MET A 150 5.20 4.72 -9.50
CA MET A 150 5.96 5.53 -8.54
C MET A 150 5.94 7.00 -8.96
N ARG A 151 5.27 7.86 -8.17
CA ARG A 151 5.01 9.26 -8.56
C ARG A 151 6.24 10.16 -8.62
N HIS A 152 7.34 9.77 -7.98
CA HIS A 152 8.62 10.49 -8.06
C HIS A 152 9.43 10.14 -9.32
N GLU A 153 8.95 9.16 -10.10
CA GLU A 153 9.51 8.85 -11.41
C GLU A 153 8.83 9.64 -12.53
N SER A 154 9.24 9.40 -13.76
CA SER A 154 8.68 10.10 -14.92
C SER A 154 7.21 9.71 -15.18
N SER A 155 6.46 10.63 -15.79
CA SER A 155 5.09 10.35 -16.25
C SER A 155 5.04 9.19 -17.26
N GLU A 156 6.11 8.93 -18.00
CA GLU A 156 6.23 7.78 -18.89
C GLU A 156 6.32 6.47 -18.11
N SER A 157 7.10 6.42 -17.01
CA SER A 157 7.20 5.26 -16.14
C SER A 157 5.84 4.91 -15.51
N THR A 158 5.13 5.90 -14.99
CA THR A 158 3.79 5.67 -14.43
C THR A 158 2.76 5.25 -15.50
N ASP A 159 2.86 5.75 -16.74
CA ASP A 159 2.02 5.29 -17.84
C ASP A 159 2.32 3.84 -18.23
N ARG A 160 3.57 3.38 -18.12
CA ARG A 160 3.94 1.96 -18.28
C ARG A 160 3.29 1.09 -17.19
N SER A 161 3.31 1.53 -15.92
CA SER A 161 2.60 0.85 -14.85
C SER A 161 1.09 0.79 -15.10
N ALA A 162 0.49 1.87 -15.59
CA ALA A 162 -0.93 1.91 -15.97
C ALA A 162 -1.25 0.97 -17.14
N LYS A 163 -0.35 0.83 -18.12
CA LYS A 163 -0.49 -0.16 -19.21
C LYS A 163 -0.55 -1.59 -18.66
N LEU A 164 0.33 -1.93 -17.72
CA LEU A 164 0.31 -3.23 -17.05
C LEU A 164 -1.02 -3.43 -16.31
N ALA A 165 -1.46 -2.45 -15.52
CA ALA A 165 -2.71 -2.54 -14.79
C ALA A 165 -3.89 -2.85 -15.71
N VAL A 166 -4.02 -2.14 -16.83
CA VAL A 166 -5.06 -2.34 -17.82
C VAL A 166 -4.94 -3.69 -18.53
N ALA A 167 -3.72 -4.13 -18.87
CA ALA A 167 -3.50 -5.42 -19.54
C ALA A 167 -3.91 -6.62 -18.69
N TYR A 168 -3.86 -6.50 -17.37
CA TYR A 168 -4.23 -7.56 -16.42
C TYR A 168 -5.61 -7.32 -15.75
N GLN A 169 -6.35 -6.29 -16.14
CA GLN A 169 -7.74 -6.09 -15.72
C GLN A 169 -8.58 -7.31 -16.07
N GLY A 170 -9.38 -7.80 -15.10
CA GLY A 170 -10.17 -9.02 -15.27
C GLY A 170 -9.36 -10.33 -15.15
N ARG A 171 -8.04 -10.23 -14.92
CA ARG A 171 -7.13 -11.35 -14.67
C ARG A 171 -6.56 -11.34 -13.24
N GLY A 172 -7.18 -10.61 -12.33
CA GLY A 172 -6.78 -10.48 -10.93
C GLY A 172 -6.27 -9.08 -10.55
N VAL A 173 -5.95 -8.22 -11.51
CA VAL A 173 -5.70 -6.79 -11.26
C VAL A 173 -7.04 -6.08 -11.13
N VAL A 174 -7.22 -5.40 -9.99
CA VAL A 174 -8.49 -4.76 -9.57
C VAL A 174 -8.39 -3.24 -9.47
N GLY A 175 -7.19 -2.67 -9.57
CA GLY A 175 -7.02 -1.22 -9.45
C GLY A 175 -5.64 -0.73 -9.87
N PHE A 176 -5.52 0.60 -9.88
CA PHE A 176 -4.28 1.34 -10.12
C PHE A 176 -4.06 2.37 -9.02
N ASP A 177 -2.80 2.64 -8.68
CA ASP A 177 -2.39 3.58 -7.64
C ASP A 177 -1.17 4.40 -8.07
N LEU A 178 -0.98 5.55 -7.45
CA LEU A 178 0.26 6.33 -7.49
C LEU A 178 0.86 6.35 -6.09
N ALA A 179 1.94 5.61 -5.91
CA ALA A 179 2.66 5.47 -4.65
C ALA A 179 4.02 6.21 -4.67
N GLY A 180 4.78 6.10 -3.58
CA GLY A 180 6.10 6.71 -3.42
C GLY A 180 6.05 8.12 -2.82
N ALA A 181 7.17 8.88 -2.91
CA ALA A 181 7.30 10.19 -2.30
C ALA A 181 6.22 11.15 -2.80
N GLU A 182 5.38 11.67 -1.88
CA GLU A 182 4.24 12.50 -2.24
C GLU A 182 4.61 13.96 -2.43
N HIS A 183 5.40 14.52 -1.50
CA HIS A 183 5.74 15.94 -1.50
C HIS A 183 6.51 16.34 -2.75
N GLY A 184 5.99 17.32 -3.48
CA GLY A 184 6.56 17.80 -4.75
C GLY A 184 6.16 17.00 -5.99
N PHE A 185 5.40 15.89 -5.84
CA PHE A 185 4.98 15.02 -6.93
C PHE A 185 3.45 14.86 -6.97
N PRO A 186 2.70 15.89 -7.38
CA PRO A 186 1.24 15.86 -7.41
C PRO A 186 0.73 14.83 -8.42
N ALA A 187 -0.46 14.25 -8.16
CA ALA A 187 -1.08 13.26 -9.04
C ALA A 187 -1.32 13.81 -10.46
N SER A 188 -1.60 15.11 -10.59
CA SER A 188 -1.76 15.79 -11.90
C SER A 188 -0.51 15.73 -12.79
N GLY A 189 0.67 15.46 -12.26
CA GLY A 189 1.88 15.20 -13.04
C GLY A 189 1.83 13.91 -13.87
N HIS A 190 0.87 13.03 -13.59
CA HIS A 190 0.78 11.67 -14.17
C HIS A 190 -0.49 11.46 -15.00
N MET A 191 -0.98 12.52 -15.67
CA MET A 191 -2.22 12.48 -16.47
C MET A 191 -2.27 11.39 -17.55
N PRO A 192 -1.17 11.04 -18.26
CA PRO A 192 -1.20 9.92 -19.22
C PRO A 192 -1.66 8.60 -18.56
N ALA A 193 -1.10 8.24 -17.40
CA ALA A 193 -1.48 7.06 -16.64
C ALA A 193 -2.95 7.12 -16.16
N ILE A 194 -3.32 8.23 -15.54
CA ILE A 194 -4.69 8.47 -15.03
C ILE A 194 -5.72 8.37 -16.14
N ASN A 195 -5.49 9.02 -17.29
CA ASN A 195 -6.41 8.99 -18.41
C ASN A 195 -6.54 7.59 -19.02
N ARG A 196 -5.45 6.83 -19.08
CA ARG A 196 -5.47 5.43 -19.55
C ARG A 196 -6.34 4.55 -18.66
N VAL A 197 -6.12 4.60 -17.36
CA VAL A 197 -6.86 3.81 -16.36
C VAL A 197 -8.35 4.17 -16.39
N ARG A 198 -8.67 5.47 -16.44
CA ARG A 198 -10.05 5.96 -16.55
C ARG A 198 -10.72 5.50 -17.85
N ALA A 199 -10.02 5.58 -18.98
CA ALA A 199 -10.55 5.14 -20.28
C ALA A 199 -10.84 3.64 -20.30
N ALA A 200 -10.06 2.84 -19.56
CA ALA A 200 -10.27 1.40 -19.41
C ALA A 200 -11.36 1.05 -18.38
N GLY A 201 -11.87 2.02 -17.62
CA GLY A 201 -12.81 1.78 -16.52
C GLY A 201 -12.21 0.99 -15.36
N LEU A 202 -10.88 0.98 -15.21
CA LEU A 202 -10.21 0.35 -14.06
C LEU A 202 -10.30 1.30 -12.86
N PRO A 203 -10.75 0.86 -11.67
CA PRO A 203 -10.79 1.69 -10.47
C PRO A 203 -9.41 2.22 -10.08
N MET A 204 -9.37 3.44 -9.51
CA MET A 204 -8.17 4.02 -8.94
C MET A 204 -8.33 4.20 -7.43
N THR A 205 -7.29 3.86 -6.70
CA THR A 205 -7.02 4.33 -5.35
C THR A 205 -5.68 5.06 -5.40
N LEU A 206 -5.62 6.31 -4.93
CA LEU A 206 -4.40 7.11 -5.01
C LEU A 206 -3.94 7.48 -3.61
N HIS A 207 -2.64 7.28 -3.31
CA HIS A 207 -2.04 7.86 -2.11
C HIS A 207 -2.17 9.38 -2.18
N ALA A 208 -2.71 10.01 -1.15
CA ALA A 208 -2.78 11.45 -1.05
C ALA A 208 -3.00 11.91 0.40
N GLY A 209 -2.39 13.04 0.76
CA GLY A 209 -2.54 13.62 2.10
C GLY A 209 -1.89 12.79 3.21
N GLU A 210 -0.78 12.14 2.93
CA GLU A 210 0.14 11.55 3.91
C GLU A 210 1.30 12.50 4.21
N ALA A 211 2.08 12.85 3.21
CA ALA A 211 3.28 13.68 3.34
C ALA A 211 3.14 15.06 2.65
N ASP A 212 2.01 15.35 2.03
CA ASP A 212 1.66 16.63 1.42
C ASP A 212 0.29 17.12 1.95
N ALA A 213 -0.15 18.30 1.53
CA ALA A 213 -1.31 18.99 2.07
C ALA A 213 -2.66 18.30 1.78
N ALA A 214 -3.69 18.64 2.56
CA ALA A 214 -5.06 18.12 2.43
C ALA A 214 -5.64 18.35 1.01
N GLU A 215 -5.22 19.40 0.33
CA GLU A 215 -5.61 19.71 -1.05
C GLU A 215 -5.24 18.59 -2.04
N ARG A 216 -4.21 17.77 -1.74
CA ARG A 216 -3.82 16.61 -2.56
C ARG A 216 -4.88 15.52 -2.53
N VAL A 217 -5.58 15.38 -1.41
CA VAL A 217 -6.72 14.45 -1.28
C VAL A 217 -7.83 14.83 -2.27
N LEU A 218 -8.18 16.11 -2.31
CA LEU A 218 -9.21 16.61 -3.22
C LEU A 218 -8.76 16.56 -4.68
N GLU A 219 -7.48 16.86 -4.96
CA GLU A 219 -6.92 16.70 -6.30
C GLU A 219 -7.07 15.26 -6.80
N ALA A 220 -6.66 14.26 -6.01
CA ALA A 220 -6.78 12.86 -6.36
C ALA A 220 -8.24 12.44 -6.62
N ALA A 221 -9.17 12.88 -5.78
CA ALA A 221 -10.60 12.61 -5.94
C ALA A 221 -11.17 13.24 -7.22
N ARG A 222 -10.83 14.50 -7.51
CA ARG A 222 -11.24 15.20 -8.76
C ARG A 222 -10.67 14.52 -10.01
N LEU A 223 -9.52 13.89 -9.91
CA LEU A 223 -8.91 13.10 -10.98
C LEU A 223 -9.59 11.74 -11.17
N GLY A 224 -10.53 11.38 -10.31
CA GLY A 224 -11.37 10.19 -10.43
C GLY A 224 -10.93 9.01 -9.55
N ALA A 225 -10.12 9.25 -8.53
CA ALA A 225 -9.83 8.23 -7.52
C ALA A 225 -11.12 7.89 -6.75
N ALA A 226 -11.49 6.61 -6.74
CA ALA A 226 -12.65 6.12 -6.00
C ALA A 226 -12.34 6.01 -4.49
N ARG A 227 -11.09 5.79 -4.14
CA ARG A 227 -10.57 5.74 -2.78
C ARG A 227 -9.26 6.52 -2.69
N ILE A 228 -8.92 6.94 -1.48
CA ILE A 228 -7.69 7.67 -1.18
C ILE A 228 -6.90 6.91 -0.14
N GLY A 229 -5.67 6.55 -0.46
CA GLY A 229 -4.71 6.03 0.52
C GLY A 229 -4.34 7.12 1.52
N HIS A 230 -4.38 6.82 2.80
CA HIS A 230 -4.15 7.70 3.94
C HIS A 230 -5.19 8.81 4.12
N GLY A 231 -5.05 9.93 3.44
CA GLY A 231 -5.92 11.10 3.60
C GLY A 231 -5.81 11.79 4.96
N VAL A 232 -4.80 11.46 5.77
CA VAL A 232 -4.68 11.89 7.18
C VAL A 232 -4.59 13.42 7.32
N ARG A 233 -4.08 14.12 6.32
CA ARG A 233 -3.97 15.58 6.33
C ARG A 233 -5.31 16.31 6.23
N LEU A 234 -6.41 15.62 5.92
CA LEU A 234 -7.74 16.21 6.07
C LEU A 234 -8.05 16.57 7.53
N ALA A 235 -7.43 15.86 8.50
CA ALA A 235 -7.56 16.20 9.91
C ALA A 235 -7.07 17.63 10.23
N ASP A 236 -6.07 18.13 9.50
CA ASP A 236 -5.55 19.50 9.67
C ASP A 236 -6.59 20.58 9.32
N ALA A 237 -7.60 20.23 8.52
CA ALA A 237 -8.67 21.13 8.12
C ALA A 237 -9.91 21.07 9.05
N ILE A 238 -10.04 20.06 9.90
CA ILE A 238 -11.23 19.86 10.74
C ILE A 238 -11.42 21.01 11.74
N ASN A 239 -10.31 21.49 12.32
CA ASN A 239 -10.31 22.52 13.34
C ASN A 239 -9.86 23.90 12.82
N ASP A 240 -9.71 24.04 11.50
CA ASP A 240 -9.32 25.29 10.86
C ASP A 240 -10.50 25.87 10.06
N PRO A 241 -11.16 26.96 10.54
CA PRO A 241 -12.28 27.57 9.84
C PRO A 241 -11.92 28.05 8.41
N ALA A 242 -10.68 28.44 8.15
CA ALA A 242 -10.25 28.87 6.82
C ALA A 242 -10.18 27.70 5.83
N ARG A 243 -10.05 26.47 6.32
CA ARG A 243 -9.90 25.24 5.54
C ARG A 243 -11.10 24.30 5.64
N SER A 244 -12.18 24.68 6.38
CA SER A 244 -13.38 23.85 6.55
C SER A 244 -14.02 23.44 5.21
N HIS A 245 -13.92 24.29 4.18
CA HIS A 245 -14.39 24.01 2.83
C HIS A 245 -13.77 22.73 2.22
N LEU A 246 -12.54 22.34 2.62
CA LEU A 246 -11.91 21.10 2.15
C LEU A 246 -12.68 19.86 2.68
N ILE A 247 -13.16 19.91 3.91
CA ILE A 247 -13.95 18.84 4.51
C ILE A 247 -15.32 18.75 3.84
N ASP A 248 -15.97 19.88 3.57
CA ASP A 248 -17.27 19.89 2.90
C ASP A 248 -17.17 19.36 1.48
N GLU A 249 -16.12 19.70 0.76
CA GLU A 249 -15.83 19.17 -0.56
C GLU A 249 -15.52 17.67 -0.52
N ALA A 250 -14.68 17.20 0.43
CA ALA A 250 -14.39 15.79 0.62
C ALA A 250 -15.66 14.97 0.85
N ARG A 251 -16.60 15.49 1.65
CA ARG A 251 -17.92 14.89 1.86
C ARG A 251 -18.76 14.89 0.59
N ALA A 252 -18.79 15.99 -0.15
CA ALA A 252 -19.55 16.11 -1.40
C ALA A 252 -19.04 15.15 -2.48
N LEU A 253 -17.73 14.89 -2.52
CA LEU A 253 -17.11 13.92 -3.41
C LEU A 253 -17.26 12.47 -2.94
N ASN A 254 -17.86 12.25 -1.75
CA ASN A 254 -18.04 10.92 -1.15
C ASN A 254 -16.76 10.09 -1.10
N ILE A 255 -15.66 10.72 -0.69
CA ILE A 255 -14.33 10.11 -0.65
C ILE A 255 -14.30 8.98 0.39
N HIS A 256 -13.80 7.82 0.00
CA HIS A 256 -13.45 6.73 0.91
C HIS A 256 -11.96 6.78 1.24
N LEU A 257 -11.61 6.79 2.54
CA LEU A 257 -10.22 6.82 3.01
C LEU A 257 -9.75 5.42 3.41
N GLU A 258 -8.61 5.00 2.91
CA GLU A 258 -7.88 3.80 3.34
C GLU A 258 -6.93 4.22 4.46
N VAL A 259 -7.41 4.15 5.71
CA VAL A 259 -6.69 4.69 6.87
C VAL A 259 -5.57 3.73 7.31
N CYS A 260 -4.36 4.25 7.47
CA CYS A 260 -3.14 3.49 7.83
C CYS A 260 -2.53 4.03 9.14
N PRO A 261 -3.16 3.84 10.33
CA PRO A 261 -2.78 4.55 11.55
C PRO A 261 -1.31 4.32 11.95
N THR A 262 -0.85 3.08 11.94
CA THR A 262 0.53 2.73 12.31
C THR A 262 1.54 3.35 11.33
N SER A 263 1.31 3.21 10.02
CA SER A 263 2.16 3.82 9.00
C SER A 263 2.22 5.34 9.15
N ASN A 264 1.07 6.00 9.38
CA ASN A 264 1.00 7.44 9.56
C ASN A 264 1.84 7.95 10.77
N VAL A 265 1.97 7.15 11.82
CA VAL A 265 2.86 7.46 12.95
C VAL A 265 4.32 7.25 12.55
N HIS A 266 4.63 6.15 11.87
CA HIS A 266 6.00 5.84 11.44
C HIS A 266 6.55 6.88 10.46
N THR A 267 5.74 7.32 9.51
CA THR A 267 6.13 8.34 8.51
C THR A 267 6.11 9.76 9.06
N GLY A 268 5.63 9.95 10.29
CA GLY A 268 5.51 11.27 10.92
C GLY A 268 4.29 12.07 10.42
N ALA A 269 3.38 11.44 9.70
CA ALA A 269 2.13 12.06 9.26
C ALA A 269 1.16 12.30 10.42
N ALA A 270 1.24 11.48 11.47
CA ALA A 270 0.52 11.64 12.73
C ALA A 270 1.47 11.45 13.92
N THR A 271 1.14 12.06 15.07
CA THR A 271 1.95 11.97 16.29
C THR A 271 1.60 10.75 17.15
N SER A 272 0.40 10.20 17.00
CA SER A 272 -0.12 9.02 17.70
C SER A 272 -1.29 8.42 16.94
N ILE A 273 -1.63 7.18 17.30
CA ILE A 273 -2.86 6.49 16.83
C ILE A 273 -4.05 7.01 17.62
#